data_e749a41de0ecaf35822fd3a6faf37714
#
_entry.id   e749a41de0ecaf35822fd3a6faf37714
#
_cell.length_a   1.000
_cell.length_b   1.000
_cell.length_c   1.000
_cell.angle_alpha   90.00
_cell.angle_beta   90.00
_cell.angle_gamma   90.00
#
_symmetry.space_group_name_H-M   'P 1'
#
loop_
_entity.id
_entity.type
_entity.pdbx_description
1 polymer ?
#
loop_
_entity_poly.entity_id
_entity_poly.type
_entity_poly.pdbx_seq_one_letter_code
_entity_poly.pdbx_strand_id
1 'polypeptide(L)'
;MKGRITFGLLFAAVLAFACGPRPSTGDSAGAVRTVRAKSSSQTGPALVSSLAVVVKNGVAMDFRVMNTGAHSLEVNFPSGQTHDVVVLDSLGREVWRWSSGRMFTQTLQNKVLHASDSLDYDAVWRNAPAGKYTVIATLASENFPMERRAEFVVH
;
A
#
# COMPACT_ATOMS: atom_id res chain seq x y z
N MET A 1 -2.60 -24.45 66.90
CA MET A 1 -1.44 -23.74 67.47
C MET A 1 -1.11 -22.66 66.45
N LYS A 2 -1.46 -21.42 66.80
CA LYS A 2 -0.57 -20.28 67.09
C LYS A 2 0.38 -20.02 65.91
N GLY A 3 0.48 -18.85 65.27
CA GLY A 3 -0.02 -17.51 65.56
C GLY A 3 0.68 -16.50 64.69
N ARG A 4 0.06 -15.33 64.62
CA ARG A 4 0.59 -13.95 64.55
C ARG A 4 1.14 -13.47 63.19
N ILE A 5 0.36 -12.66 62.46
CA ILE A 5 0.24 -11.18 62.48
C ILE A 5 1.60 -10.47 62.60
N THR A 6 1.98 -9.72 61.55
CA THR A 6 2.58 -8.38 61.68
C THR A 6 2.35 -7.55 60.40
N PHE A 7 1.80 -6.47 60.55
CA PHE A 7 1.64 -5.14 60.03
C PHE A 7 2.95 -4.49 59.57
N GLY A 8 2.93 -3.71 58.54
CA GLY A 8 4.01 -2.81 58.15
C GLY A 8 3.72 -2.16 56.81
N LEU A 9 3.04 -1.11 56.82
CA LEU A 9 3.34 0.31 56.63
C LEU A 9 3.71 0.76 55.20
N LEU A 10 2.83 1.66 54.71
CA LEU A 10 2.96 2.58 53.57
C LEU A 10 4.35 3.11 53.30
N PHE A 11 4.66 3.22 51.99
CA PHE A 11 5.41 4.37 51.46
C PHE A 11 4.93 4.69 50.03
N ALA A 12 4.26 5.84 49.92
CA ALA A 12 3.95 6.48 48.67
C ALA A 12 5.19 7.25 48.20
N ALA A 13 5.71 6.90 47.03
CA ALA A 13 6.71 7.70 46.34
C ALA A 13 6.14 8.16 45.00
N VAL A 14 5.71 9.39 44.95
CA VAL A 14 5.37 10.12 43.72
C VAL A 14 6.69 10.50 43.05
N LEU A 15 7.02 9.91 41.91
CA LEU A 15 8.08 10.36 41.04
C LEU A 15 7.47 11.01 39.79
N ALA A 16 7.46 12.33 39.79
CA ALA A 16 7.18 13.15 38.61
C ALA A 16 8.35 13.02 37.63
N PHE A 17 8.14 12.34 36.51
CA PHE A 17 9.07 12.41 35.36
C PHE A 17 8.70 13.57 34.47
N ALA A 18 9.52 14.60 34.52
CA ALA A 18 9.53 15.70 33.57
C ALA A 18 10.02 15.17 32.21
N CYS A 19 9.16 15.18 31.20
CA CYS A 19 9.53 14.98 29.81
C CYS A 19 10.17 16.26 29.28
N GLY A 20 11.49 16.27 29.16
CA GLY A 20 12.23 17.31 28.43
C GLY A 20 12.32 16.95 26.94
N PRO A 21 12.19 17.91 26.02
CA PRO A 21 12.40 17.67 24.60
C PRO A 21 13.89 17.44 24.29
N ARG A 22 14.21 16.31 23.67
CA ARG A 22 15.54 16.05 23.10
C ARG A 22 15.65 16.72 21.73
N PRO A 23 16.70 17.48 21.45
CA PRO A 23 17.02 17.89 20.08
C PRO A 23 17.61 16.69 19.32
N SER A 24 16.92 16.23 18.29
CA SER A 24 17.46 15.26 17.35
C SER A 24 18.32 16.00 16.32
N THR A 25 19.62 15.80 16.41
CA THR A 25 20.59 16.10 15.35
C THR A 25 20.26 15.28 14.11
N GLY A 26 20.12 15.97 12.97
CA GLY A 26 19.77 15.37 11.70
C GLY A 26 20.87 14.49 11.14
N ASP A 27 20.48 13.31 10.73
CA ASP A 27 21.24 12.46 9.82
C ASP A 27 20.44 12.38 8.52
N SER A 28 21.03 12.96 7.45
CA SER A 28 20.46 12.97 6.11
C SER A 28 20.70 11.63 5.43
N ALA A 29 19.98 10.60 5.85
CA ALA A 29 19.85 9.36 5.10
C ALA A 29 18.57 9.44 4.27
N GLY A 30 18.70 9.29 2.95
CA GLY A 30 17.65 9.49 1.96
C GLY A 30 16.28 8.93 2.38
N ALA A 31 15.33 9.83 2.57
CA ALA A 31 14.00 9.50 3.02
C ALA A 31 13.26 8.68 1.95
N VAL A 32 13.12 7.39 2.18
CA VAL A 32 12.17 6.54 1.47
C VAL A 32 10.77 7.02 1.85
N ARG A 33 10.18 7.85 1.01
CA ARG A 33 8.82 8.35 1.24
C ARG A 33 7.84 7.33 0.67
N THR A 34 7.38 6.43 1.52
CA THR A 34 6.28 5.53 1.19
C THR A 34 4.97 6.32 1.30
N VAL A 35 4.39 6.69 0.20
CA VAL A 35 3.05 7.30 0.17
C VAL A 35 2.03 6.19 0.24
N ARG A 36 1.40 6.03 1.40
CA ARG A 36 0.29 5.07 1.59
C ARG A 36 -1.00 5.75 1.15
N ALA A 37 -1.60 5.25 0.07
CA ALA A 37 -2.90 5.72 -0.37
C ALA A 37 -3.96 5.45 0.71
N LYS A 38 -4.78 6.46 0.98
CA LYS A 38 -5.88 6.36 1.95
C LYS A 38 -6.90 5.33 1.47
N SER A 39 -7.07 4.25 2.20
CA SER A 39 -8.09 3.24 1.94
C SER A 39 -9.47 3.86 2.18
N SER A 40 -10.28 3.98 1.13
CA SER A 40 -11.72 4.16 1.30
C SER A 40 -12.32 2.78 1.58
N SER A 41 -12.82 2.58 2.79
CA SER A 41 -13.55 1.37 3.18
C SER A 41 -14.88 1.33 2.40
N GLN A 42 -14.92 0.59 1.30
CA GLN A 42 -16.17 0.16 0.71
C GLN A 42 -16.63 -1.11 1.43
N THR A 43 -17.84 -1.08 1.96
CA THR A 43 -18.56 -2.24 2.49
C THR A 43 -18.98 -3.12 1.31
N GLY A 44 -18.07 -3.83 0.72
CA GLY A 44 -18.22 -4.78 -0.36
C GLY A 44 -17.46 -6.06 -0.02
N PRO A 45 -17.50 -7.10 -0.86
CA PRO A 45 -16.82 -8.35 -0.59
C PRO A 45 -15.37 -8.09 -0.20
N ALA A 46 -14.86 -8.92 0.66
CA ALA A 46 -13.64 -8.86 1.44
C ALA A 46 -12.31 -8.61 0.68
N LEU A 47 -12.32 -7.95 -0.50
CA LEU A 47 -11.13 -7.54 -1.23
C LEU A 47 -10.71 -6.11 -0.85
N VAL A 48 -9.47 -5.97 -0.44
CA VAL A 48 -8.83 -4.69 -0.13
C VAL A 48 -7.63 -4.50 -1.04
N SER A 49 -7.46 -3.31 -1.59
CA SER A 49 -6.29 -3.00 -2.40
C SER A 49 -5.43 -1.90 -1.80
N SER A 50 -4.13 -1.96 -2.06
CA SER A 50 -3.14 -0.95 -1.67
C SER A 50 -2.22 -0.65 -2.84
N LEU A 51 -1.69 0.57 -2.87
CA LEU A 51 -0.69 1.01 -3.84
C LEU A 51 0.46 1.66 -3.07
N ALA A 52 1.66 1.13 -3.24
CA ALA A 52 2.89 1.72 -2.71
C ALA A 52 3.72 2.27 -3.87
N VAL A 53 4.37 3.42 -3.65
CA VAL A 53 5.26 4.06 -4.62
C VAL A 53 6.59 4.36 -3.95
N VAL A 54 7.67 3.92 -4.56
CA VAL A 54 9.05 4.15 -4.08
C VAL A 54 9.84 4.84 -5.19
N VAL A 55 10.33 6.04 -4.90
CA VAL A 55 11.17 6.82 -5.81
C VAL A 55 12.64 6.68 -5.39
N LYS A 56 13.47 6.11 -6.28
CA LYS A 56 14.93 5.97 -6.11
C LYS A 56 15.60 6.22 -7.45
N ASN A 57 16.24 5.21 -8.06
CA ASN A 57 16.80 5.23 -9.42
C ASN A 57 15.71 4.90 -10.46
N GLY A 58 14.58 5.56 -10.40
CA GLY A 58 13.32 5.28 -11.09
C GLY A 58 12.17 5.24 -10.11
N VAL A 59 10.99 4.88 -10.58
CA VAL A 59 9.78 4.79 -9.76
C VAL A 59 9.31 3.34 -9.76
N ALA A 60 9.37 2.69 -8.61
CA ALA A 60 8.77 1.38 -8.39
C ALA A 60 7.38 1.54 -7.79
N MET A 61 6.42 0.80 -8.30
CA MET A 61 5.01 0.84 -7.92
C MET A 61 4.54 -0.58 -7.63
N ASP A 62 4.03 -0.80 -6.42
CA ASP A 62 3.51 -2.09 -5.96
C ASP A 62 2.01 -1.97 -5.75
N PHE A 63 1.22 -2.62 -6.58
CA PHE A 63 -0.22 -2.69 -6.46
C PHE A 63 -0.63 -4.07 -5.95
N ARG A 64 -1.21 -4.11 -4.76
CA ARG A 64 -1.64 -5.35 -4.10
C ARG A 64 -3.15 -5.36 -3.92
N VAL A 65 -3.76 -6.50 -4.22
CA VAL A 65 -5.18 -6.79 -3.92
C VAL A 65 -5.23 -8.04 -3.05
N MET A 66 -5.80 -7.92 -1.85
CA MET A 66 -5.84 -8.99 -0.84
C MET A 66 -7.28 -9.39 -0.52
N ASN A 67 -7.52 -10.68 -0.41
CA ASN A 67 -8.75 -11.21 0.15
C ASN A 67 -8.65 -11.19 1.69
N THR A 68 -9.36 -10.26 2.32
CA THR A 68 -9.42 -10.13 3.79
C THR A 68 -10.63 -10.87 4.39
N GLY A 69 -11.44 -11.53 3.56
CA GLY A 69 -12.57 -12.35 3.98
C GLY A 69 -12.18 -13.75 4.43
N ALA A 70 -13.15 -14.45 5.00
CA ALA A 70 -12.97 -15.83 5.48
C ALA A 70 -13.17 -16.90 4.39
N HIS A 71 -13.68 -16.51 3.22
CA HIS A 71 -14.02 -17.42 2.12
C HIS A 71 -13.18 -17.14 0.89
N SER A 72 -13.00 -18.16 0.06
CA SER A 72 -12.36 -18.01 -1.25
C SER A 72 -13.24 -17.17 -2.18
N LEU A 73 -12.59 -16.34 -2.99
CA LEU A 73 -13.23 -15.49 -4.01
C LEU A 73 -12.66 -15.86 -5.37
N GLU A 74 -13.51 -15.91 -6.38
CA GLU A 74 -13.10 -16.05 -7.77
C GLU A 74 -13.08 -14.67 -8.41
N VAL A 75 -11.92 -14.28 -8.95
CA VAL A 75 -11.70 -12.98 -9.61
C VAL A 75 -11.59 -13.24 -11.11
N ASN A 76 -12.52 -12.68 -11.89
CA ASN A 76 -12.68 -12.91 -13.31
C ASN A 76 -12.09 -11.75 -14.11
N PHE A 77 -11.30 -12.06 -15.13
CA PHE A 77 -10.68 -11.10 -16.03
C PHE A 77 -11.09 -11.38 -17.48
N PRO A 78 -11.44 -10.35 -18.28
CA PRO A 78 -11.86 -10.51 -19.67
C PRO A 78 -10.71 -10.91 -20.60
N SER A 79 -9.47 -10.81 -20.15
CA SER A 79 -8.28 -11.14 -20.93
C SER A 79 -7.09 -11.46 -20.03
N GLY A 80 -5.94 -11.77 -20.63
CA GLY A 80 -4.66 -11.91 -19.93
C GLY A 80 -4.15 -10.62 -19.28
N GLN A 81 -4.70 -9.45 -19.61
CA GLN A 81 -4.41 -8.19 -18.94
C GLN A 81 -5.21 -8.10 -17.65
N THR A 82 -4.63 -8.52 -16.54
CA THR A 82 -5.29 -8.56 -15.23
C THR A 82 -5.22 -7.21 -14.49
N HIS A 83 -4.30 -6.35 -14.88
CA HIS A 83 -4.10 -5.02 -14.26
C HIS A 83 -3.51 -4.04 -15.27
N ASP A 84 -3.51 -2.78 -14.90
CA ASP A 84 -2.74 -1.73 -15.57
C ASP A 84 -2.24 -0.70 -14.55
N VAL A 85 -1.15 -0.03 -14.89
CA VAL A 85 -0.61 1.09 -14.12
C VAL A 85 -0.29 2.23 -15.08
N VAL A 86 -0.87 3.39 -14.80
CA VAL A 86 -0.73 4.61 -15.61
C VAL A 86 -0.12 5.70 -14.76
N VAL A 87 0.80 6.48 -15.31
CA VAL A 87 1.34 7.68 -14.68
C VAL A 87 0.92 8.91 -15.47
N LEU A 88 0.35 9.87 -14.77
CA LEU A 88 -0.05 11.16 -15.30
C LEU A 88 0.87 12.27 -14.78
N ASP A 89 1.13 13.27 -15.61
CA ASP A 89 1.81 14.50 -15.19
C ASP A 89 0.87 15.45 -14.41
N SER A 90 1.40 16.58 -13.98
CA SER A 90 0.63 17.60 -13.25
C SER A 90 -0.52 18.24 -14.05
N LEU A 91 -0.55 18.05 -15.37
CA LEU A 91 -1.61 18.50 -16.26
C LEU A 91 -2.64 17.39 -16.58
N GLY A 92 -2.47 16.21 -15.95
CA GLY A 92 -3.34 15.05 -16.17
C GLY A 92 -3.06 14.29 -17.47
N ARG A 93 -1.96 14.56 -18.15
CA ARG A 93 -1.58 13.85 -19.38
C ARG A 93 -0.83 12.58 -19.04
N GLU A 94 -1.16 11.49 -19.73
CA GLU A 94 -0.44 10.23 -19.60
C GLU A 94 1.01 10.37 -20.10
N VAL A 95 1.98 10.04 -19.24
CA VAL A 95 3.40 10.09 -19.55
C VAL A 95 4.06 8.72 -19.52
N TRP A 96 3.40 7.75 -18.92
CA TRP A 96 3.88 6.36 -18.89
C TRP A 96 2.71 5.40 -18.60
N ARG A 97 2.79 4.21 -19.19
CA ARG A 97 1.83 3.12 -18.97
C ARG A 97 2.54 1.77 -18.95
N TRP A 98 2.23 0.96 -17.94
CA TRP A 98 2.79 -0.38 -17.79
C TRP A 98 2.42 -1.31 -18.95
N SER A 99 1.19 -1.25 -19.45
CA SER A 99 0.72 -2.11 -20.54
C SER A 99 1.23 -1.69 -21.92
N SER A 100 1.85 -0.51 -22.05
CA SER A 100 2.37 -0.01 -23.32
C SER A 100 3.41 -0.95 -23.93
N GLY A 101 3.21 -1.37 -25.18
CA GLY A 101 4.08 -2.30 -25.90
C GLY A 101 3.99 -3.77 -25.41
N ARG A 102 3.07 -4.10 -24.54
CA ARG A 102 2.79 -5.49 -24.11
C ARG A 102 1.66 -6.09 -24.93
N MET A 103 1.72 -7.40 -25.13
CA MET A 103 0.66 -8.17 -25.76
C MET A 103 0.01 -9.05 -24.72
N PHE A 104 -1.32 -9.13 -24.72
CA PHE A 104 -2.10 -9.95 -23.81
C PHE A 104 -2.99 -10.92 -24.60
N THR A 105 -3.17 -12.11 -24.05
CA THR A 105 -4.13 -13.07 -24.61
C THR A 105 -5.55 -12.54 -24.49
N GLN A 106 -6.37 -12.80 -25.50
CA GLN A 106 -7.80 -12.44 -25.49
C GLN A 106 -8.67 -13.56 -24.89
N THR A 107 -8.10 -14.32 -23.96
CA THR A 107 -8.78 -15.44 -23.31
C THR A 107 -9.15 -15.01 -21.89
N LEU A 108 -10.38 -15.35 -21.49
CA LEU A 108 -10.85 -15.18 -20.12
C LEU A 108 -9.88 -15.83 -19.12
N GLN A 109 -9.61 -15.14 -18.03
CA GLN A 109 -8.77 -15.62 -16.95
C GLN A 109 -9.56 -15.60 -15.64
N ASN A 110 -9.51 -16.71 -14.89
CA ASN A 110 -10.09 -16.77 -13.56
C ASN A 110 -9.00 -17.06 -12.55
N LYS A 111 -9.01 -16.33 -11.43
CA LYS A 111 -8.11 -16.56 -10.30
C LYS A 111 -8.90 -16.75 -9.02
N VAL A 112 -8.63 -17.84 -8.32
CA VAL A 112 -9.21 -18.08 -7.00
C VAL A 112 -8.25 -17.52 -5.95
N LEU A 113 -8.74 -16.59 -5.13
CA LEU A 113 -8.06 -16.08 -3.96
C LEU A 113 -8.66 -16.72 -2.72
N HIS A 114 -7.91 -17.56 -2.03
CA HIS A 114 -8.31 -18.07 -0.73
C HIS A 114 -8.27 -16.95 0.33
N ALA A 115 -8.76 -17.25 1.52
CA ALA A 115 -8.66 -16.31 2.65
C ALA A 115 -7.19 -15.93 2.91
N SER A 116 -6.92 -14.63 3.00
CA SER A 116 -5.59 -14.03 3.17
C SER A 116 -4.66 -14.08 1.94
N ASP A 117 -5.09 -14.65 0.81
CA ASP A 117 -4.32 -14.60 -0.44
C ASP A 117 -4.30 -13.18 -1.03
N SER A 118 -3.25 -12.88 -1.81
CA SER A 118 -3.12 -11.63 -2.54
C SER A 118 -2.75 -11.83 -4.00
N LEU A 119 -3.14 -10.85 -4.82
CA LEU A 119 -2.58 -10.59 -6.13
C LEU A 119 -1.62 -9.43 -6.00
N ASP A 120 -0.38 -9.64 -6.39
CA ASP A 120 0.69 -8.64 -6.30
C ASP A 120 1.15 -8.29 -7.71
N TYR A 121 1.22 -6.99 -8.01
CA TYR A 121 1.54 -6.45 -9.32
C TYR A 121 2.61 -5.39 -9.21
N ASP A 122 3.77 -5.66 -9.80
CA ASP A 122 4.93 -4.78 -9.80
C ASP A 122 5.03 -4.02 -11.12
N ALA A 123 5.32 -2.73 -11.03
CA ALA A 123 5.59 -1.89 -12.17
C ALA A 123 6.80 -0.99 -11.89
N VAL A 124 7.66 -0.80 -12.88
CA VAL A 124 8.84 0.06 -12.74
C VAL A 124 8.93 1.03 -13.92
N TRP A 125 8.83 2.31 -13.62
CA TRP A 125 9.10 3.39 -14.57
C TRP A 125 10.55 3.84 -14.42
N ARG A 126 11.40 3.35 -15.35
CA ARG A 126 12.81 3.72 -15.41
C ARG A 126 12.97 5.09 -16.04
N ASN A 127 14.02 5.84 -15.65
CA ASN A 127 14.35 7.15 -16.20
C ASN A 127 13.18 8.15 -16.14
N ALA A 128 12.42 8.12 -15.07
CA ALA A 128 11.34 9.08 -14.82
C ALA A 128 11.95 10.50 -14.69
N PRO A 129 11.51 11.48 -15.50
CA PRO A 129 11.98 12.85 -15.36
C PRO A 129 11.60 13.47 -14.02
N ALA A 130 12.36 14.48 -13.57
CA ALA A 130 11.97 15.26 -12.39
C ALA A 130 10.60 15.92 -12.61
N GLY A 131 9.74 15.85 -11.61
CA GLY A 131 8.38 16.39 -11.72
C GLY A 131 7.41 15.85 -10.69
N LYS A 132 6.16 16.35 -10.73
CA LYS A 132 5.03 15.88 -9.92
C LYS A 132 4.15 14.99 -10.77
N TYR A 133 3.76 13.85 -10.21
CA TYR A 133 3.03 12.83 -10.93
C TYR A 133 1.92 12.22 -10.08
N THR A 134 0.89 11.69 -10.76
CA THR A 134 -0.14 10.84 -10.18
C THR A 134 -0.07 9.47 -10.84
N VAL A 135 0.08 8.42 -10.06
CA VAL A 135 -0.07 7.04 -10.52
C VAL A 135 -1.48 6.54 -10.27
N ILE A 136 -2.01 5.82 -11.25
CA ILE A 136 -3.30 5.13 -11.19
C ILE A 136 -3.04 3.65 -11.46
N ALA A 137 -3.33 2.80 -10.48
CA ALA A 137 -3.27 1.35 -10.63
C ALA A 137 -4.69 0.78 -10.65
N THR A 138 -4.98 -0.07 -11.63
CA THR A 138 -6.30 -0.62 -11.88
C THR A 138 -6.24 -2.14 -11.93
N LEU A 139 -7.16 -2.80 -11.22
CA LEU A 139 -7.46 -4.23 -11.41
C LEU A 139 -8.52 -4.36 -12.50
N ALA A 140 -8.18 -5.02 -13.60
CA ALA A 140 -9.04 -5.18 -14.77
C ALA A 140 -10.04 -6.37 -14.60
N SER A 141 -10.59 -6.50 -13.40
CA SER A 141 -11.55 -7.57 -13.08
C SER A 141 -12.98 -7.14 -13.43
N GLU A 142 -13.76 -8.06 -13.98
CA GLU A 142 -15.17 -7.82 -14.31
C GLU A 142 -16.05 -7.79 -13.05
N ASN A 143 -15.77 -8.65 -12.08
CA ASN A 143 -16.60 -8.80 -10.87
C ASN A 143 -16.07 -8.01 -9.66
N PHE A 144 -14.81 -7.59 -9.68
CA PHE A 144 -14.18 -6.79 -8.63
C PHE A 144 -13.29 -5.69 -9.22
N PRO A 145 -13.82 -4.76 -10.01
CA PRO A 145 -13.00 -3.67 -10.55
C PRO A 145 -12.51 -2.79 -9.40
N MET A 146 -11.21 -2.50 -9.39
CA MET A 146 -10.58 -1.68 -8.35
C MET A 146 -9.62 -0.69 -8.96
N GLU A 147 -9.56 0.50 -8.39
CA GLU A 147 -8.61 1.54 -8.74
C GLU A 147 -7.96 2.11 -7.48
N ARG A 148 -6.65 2.41 -7.56
CA ARG A 148 -5.91 3.15 -6.54
C ARG A 148 -5.11 4.25 -7.20
N ARG A 149 -5.03 5.39 -6.50
CA ARG A 149 -4.27 6.56 -6.92
C ARG A 149 -3.29 6.96 -5.83
N ALA A 150 -2.11 7.41 -6.24
CA ALA A 150 -1.13 8.00 -5.36
C ALA A 150 -0.37 9.13 -6.09
N GLU A 151 -0.03 10.19 -5.35
CA GLU A 151 0.79 11.28 -5.87
C GLU A 151 2.23 11.10 -5.39
N PHE A 152 3.19 11.44 -6.24
CA PHE A 152 4.61 11.38 -5.93
C PHE A 152 5.41 12.46 -6.65
N VAL A 153 6.63 12.68 -6.20
CA VAL A 153 7.57 13.64 -6.79
C VAL A 153 8.87 12.92 -7.11
N VAL A 154 9.37 13.14 -8.32
CA VAL A 154 10.72 12.76 -8.76
C VAL A 154 11.60 14.02 -8.70
N HIS A 155 12.76 13.92 -8.07
CA HIS A 155 13.71 15.02 -7.88
C HIS A 155 14.86 14.95 -8.87
#